data_2171f7f24704eccfaefc5675a4a350d6
#
_entry.id   2171f7f24704eccfaefc5675a4a350d6
#
_cell.length_a   1.000
_cell.length_b   1.000
_cell.length_c   1.000
_cell.angle_alpha   90.00
_cell.angle_beta   90.00
_cell.angle_gamma   90.00
#
_symmetry.space_group_name_H-M   'P 1'
#
loop_
_entity.id
_entity.type
_entity.pdbx_description
1 polymer ?
#
loop_
_entity_poly.entity_id
_entity_poly.type
_entity_poly.pdbx_seq_one_letter_code
_entity_poly.pdbx_strand_id
1 'polypeptide(L)'
;MHQTRNRWIVQVVLALAVLAFVGVSVIPIIGAFNNTPSSNQNTASTRGTLPSADQKSKLEDEVRGYELVLQREPENQTALKGLLQARLQLLSQKEKSEVKPADIQVVIEPLEKLAKLNPEQSEYSVLLAQAKQQIGDREGAAQAYRAILSTKPGDLKALQGMVALLISQQRPEAAIGLLQETLSKAAQVNTIQPGSVDTVGVQVLLGSVHASQKRYAQASSVYDQAIKRDPKDFRPVVAKAMLLKQQGKDADAKLLFDSAAALAPAQYKDEIKKAGMTSPIPNSAVSPAPSLKSTPK
;
A
#
# COMPACT_ATOMS: atom_id res chain seq x y z
N MET A 1 28.60 -5.09 20.61
CA MET A 1 27.13 -5.10 20.81
C MET A 1 26.50 -3.81 20.31
N HIS A 2 26.39 -3.55 18.99
CA HIS A 2 25.70 -2.36 18.45
C HIS A 2 25.19 -2.60 17.01
N GLN A 3 24.46 -3.69 16.76
CA GLN A 3 23.86 -3.95 15.44
C GLN A 3 22.32 -3.88 15.38
N THR A 4 21.62 -3.56 16.47
CA THR A 4 20.16 -3.65 16.52
C THR A 4 19.42 -2.34 16.16
N ARG A 5 20.11 -1.18 16.16
CA ARG A 5 19.48 0.15 15.90
C ARG A 5 19.20 0.47 14.44
N ASN A 6 19.96 -0.10 13.51
CA ASN A 6 19.80 0.22 12.07
C ASN A 6 18.73 -0.62 11.36
N ARG A 7 18.33 -1.77 11.92
CA ARG A 7 17.32 -2.65 11.33
C ARG A 7 15.93 -2.04 11.38
N TRP A 8 15.62 -1.30 12.45
CA TRP A 8 14.32 -0.63 12.60
C TRP A 8 14.15 0.54 11.61
N ILE A 9 15.20 1.33 11.40
CA ILE A 9 15.18 2.45 10.43
C ILE A 9 15.02 1.94 8.99
N VAL A 10 15.69 0.85 8.64
CA VAL A 10 15.52 0.21 7.31
C VAL A 10 14.12 -0.37 7.14
N GLN A 11 13.52 -0.92 8.19
CA GLN A 11 12.14 -1.40 8.17
C GLN A 11 11.13 -0.25 8.04
N VAL A 12 11.38 0.89 8.68
CA VAL A 12 10.53 2.10 8.58
C VAL A 12 10.64 2.73 7.19
N VAL A 13 11.84 2.82 6.61
CA VAL A 13 12.03 3.34 5.25
C VAL A 13 11.43 2.40 4.21
N LEU A 14 11.51 1.10 4.42
CA LEU A 14 10.92 0.09 3.53
C LEU A 14 9.39 0.06 3.65
N ALA A 15 8.86 0.21 4.85
CA ALA A 15 7.42 0.39 5.10
C ALA A 15 6.92 1.71 4.49
N LEU A 16 7.70 2.79 4.53
CA LEU A 16 7.38 4.07 3.92
C LEU A 16 7.43 4.01 2.38
N ALA A 17 8.38 3.27 1.79
CA ALA A 17 8.43 3.08 0.33
C ALA A 17 7.28 2.22 -0.18
N VAL A 18 6.88 1.18 0.56
CA VAL A 18 5.70 0.35 0.27
C VAL A 18 4.41 1.13 0.57
N LEU A 19 4.39 1.94 1.65
CA LEU A 19 3.24 2.79 2.03
C LEU A 19 3.07 4.00 1.10
N ALA A 20 4.12 4.56 0.52
CA ALA A 20 3.99 5.62 -0.49
C ALA A 20 3.31 5.08 -1.77
N PHE A 21 3.53 3.81 -2.13
CA PHE A 21 2.83 3.15 -3.24
C PHE A 21 1.40 2.70 -2.85
N VAL A 22 1.15 2.36 -1.59
CA VAL A 22 -0.17 1.96 -1.06
C VAL A 22 -0.99 3.18 -0.64
N GLY A 23 -0.35 4.27 -0.17
CA GLY A 23 -1.02 5.49 0.28
C GLY A 23 -1.80 6.24 -0.80
N VAL A 24 -1.40 6.10 -2.07
CA VAL A 24 -2.12 6.67 -3.22
C VAL A 24 -3.37 5.85 -3.58
N SER A 25 -3.45 4.57 -3.17
CA SER A 25 -4.58 3.70 -3.51
C SER A 25 -5.76 3.73 -2.53
N VAL A 26 -5.63 4.36 -1.35
CA VAL A 26 -6.72 4.40 -0.34
C VAL A 26 -7.63 5.62 -0.54
N ILE A 27 -7.11 6.70 -1.14
CA ILE A 27 -7.89 7.94 -1.37
C ILE A 27 -9.04 7.77 -2.39
N PRO A 28 -8.95 6.93 -3.47
CA PRO A 28 -10.06 6.78 -4.41
C PRO A 28 -11.27 6.00 -3.86
N ILE A 29 -11.13 5.23 -2.78
CA ILE A 29 -12.23 4.42 -2.27
C ILE A 29 -13.33 5.30 -1.66
N ILE A 30 -12.99 6.44 -1.08
CA ILE A 30 -13.98 7.40 -0.55
C ILE A 30 -14.72 8.11 -1.69
N GLY A 31 -14.08 8.32 -2.85
CA GLY A 31 -14.69 8.95 -4.02
C GLY A 31 -15.60 8.04 -4.85
N ALA A 32 -15.39 6.73 -4.82
CA ALA A 32 -16.18 5.79 -5.63
C ALA A 32 -17.60 5.54 -5.09
N PHE A 33 -17.88 5.90 -3.84
CA PHE A 33 -19.21 5.76 -3.23
C PHE A 33 -20.10 7.00 -3.35
N ASN A 34 -19.60 8.13 -3.90
CA ASN A 34 -20.32 9.40 -3.96
C ASN A 34 -20.91 9.73 -5.35
N ASN A 35 -21.15 8.76 -6.23
CA ASN A 35 -21.87 9.01 -7.48
C ASN A 35 -23.39 9.04 -7.25
N THR A 36 -23.89 10.05 -6.56
CA THR A 36 -25.26 10.57 -6.72
C THR A 36 -25.15 11.97 -7.31
N PRO A 37 -25.89 12.28 -8.39
CA PRO A 37 -25.85 13.63 -8.96
C PRO A 37 -26.64 14.58 -8.05
N SER A 38 -25.94 15.43 -7.34
CA SER A 38 -26.56 16.55 -6.62
C SER A 38 -25.86 17.84 -6.98
N SER A 39 -26.70 18.75 -7.47
CA SER A 39 -26.47 20.10 -7.94
C SER A 39 -25.49 20.94 -7.12
N ASN A 40 -24.67 21.70 -7.88
CA ASN A 40 -24.03 23.00 -7.59
C ASN A 40 -24.17 23.54 -6.16
N GLN A 41 -23.02 23.68 -5.48
CA GLN A 41 -22.71 24.91 -4.77
C GLN A 41 -21.18 25.07 -4.64
N ASN A 42 -20.69 26.19 -5.19
CA ASN A 42 -19.35 26.74 -4.97
C ASN A 42 -19.13 26.97 -3.48
N THR A 43 -18.06 26.43 -2.91
CA THR A 43 -17.41 27.05 -1.75
C THR A 43 -15.90 26.78 -1.75
N ALA A 44 -15.19 27.85 -1.50
CA ALA A 44 -13.77 28.05 -1.55
C ALA A 44 -12.98 27.12 -0.61
N SER A 45 -11.75 26.83 -1.03
CA SER A 45 -10.65 26.26 -0.25
C SER A 45 -10.59 26.82 1.17
N THR A 46 -10.69 25.95 2.17
CA THR A 46 -10.28 26.27 3.52
C THR A 46 -9.39 25.18 4.07
N ARG A 47 -8.23 25.61 4.53
CA ARG A 47 -7.18 24.87 5.25
C ARG A 47 -7.78 23.93 6.28
N GLY A 48 -7.07 22.81 6.51
CA GLY A 48 -7.39 21.76 7.48
C GLY A 48 -7.90 22.29 8.82
N THR A 49 -9.20 22.27 8.97
CA THR A 49 -9.87 22.37 10.26
C THR A 49 -10.03 20.96 10.80
N LEU A 50 -9.58 20.75 12.05
CA LEU A 50 -9.95 19.60 12.86
C LEU A 50 -11.47 19.36 12.73
N PRO A 51 -11.93 18.09 12.57
CA PRO A 51 -13.35 17.80 12.49
C PRO A 51 -14.07 18.44 13.70
N SER A 52 -15.09 19.21 13.46
CA SER A 52 -15.86 19.80 14.54
C SER A 52 -16.49 18.68 15.39
N ALA A 53 -16.64 18.90 16.71
CA ALA A 53 -17.28 17.95 17.61
C ALA A 53 -18.65 17.47 17.07
N ASP A 54 -19.35 18.34 16.34
CA ASP A 54 -20.62 18.05 15.64
C ASP A 54 -20.48 17.02 14.53
N GLN A 55 -19.38 16.99 13.80
CA GLN A 55 -19.14 15.97 12.75
C GLN A 55 -18.93 14.58 13.34
N LYS A 56 -18.18 14.50 14.43
CA LYS A 56 -17.95 13.23 15.13
C LYS A 56 -19.25 12.69 15.70
N SER A 57 -20.04 13.53 16.38
CA SER A 57 -21.34 13.15 16.95
C SER A 57 -22.29 12.61 15.86
N LYS A 58 -22.38 13.27 14.69
CA LYS A 58 -23.20 12.78 13.56
C LYS A 58 -22.77 11.40 13.09
N LEU A 59 -21.47 11.14 12.95
CA LEU A 59 -20.96 9.83 12.55
C LEU A 59 -21.27 8.75 13.59
N GLU A 60 -21.20 9.09 14.87
CA GLU A 60 -21.58 8.17 15.97
C GLU A 60 -23.09 7.88 15.97
N ASP A 61 -23.93 8.86 15.60
CA ASP A 61 -25.36 8.65 15.40
C ASP A 61 -25.64 7.77 14.17
N GLU A 62 -24.93 7.97 13.07
CA GLU A 62 -25.01 7.12 11.89
C GLU A 62 -24.63 5.66 12.20
N VAL A 63 -23.55 5.45 12.95
CA VAL A 63 -23.13 4.12 13.42
C VAL A 63 -24.26 3.46 14.19
N ARG A 64 -24.85 4.15 15.19
CA ARG A 64 -25.99 3.61 15.96
C ARG A 64 -27.19 3.30 15.10
N GLY A 65 -27.50 4.16 14.12
CA GLY A 65 -28.61 3.95 13.18
C GLY A 65 -28.42 2.69 12.35
N TYR A 66 -27.23 2.49 11.77
CA TYR A 66 -26.95 1.29 10.99
C TYR A 66 -26.90 0.02 11.86
N GLU A 67 -26.39 0.09 13.08
CA GLU A 67 -26.40 -1.04 14.02
C GLU A 67 -27.82 -1.48 14.35
N LEU A 68 -28.77 -0.56 14.55
CA LEU A 68 -30.19 -0.87 14.77
C LEU A 68 -30.83 -1.55 13.58
N VAL A 69 -30.48 -1.13 12.34
CA VAL A 69 -30.95 -1.82 11.12
C VAL A 69 -30.38 -3.23 11.06
N LEU A 70 -29.10 -3.41 11.35
CA LEU A 70 -28.42 -4.71 11.29
C LEU A 70 -28.85 -5.69 12.38
N GLN A 71 -29.43 -5.23 13.48
CA GLN A 71 -30.08 -6.10 14.47
C GLN A 71 -31.33 -6.80 13.92
N ARG A 72 -32.04 -6.15 13.00
CA ARG A 72 -33.24 -6.71 12.36
C ARG A 72 -32.90 -7.44 11.05
N GLU A 73 -31.96 -6.90 10.30
CA GLU A 73 -31.53 -7.34 8.98
C GLU A 73 -30.00 -7.53 8.94
N PRO A 74 -29.45 -8.63 9.51
CA PRO A 74 -28.00 -8.80 9.69
C PRO A 74 -27.16 -8.81 8.40
N GLU A 75 -27.80 -9.09 7.25
CA GLU A 75 -27.15 -9.14 5.92
C GLU A 75 -27.55 -7.96 5.02
N ASN A 76 -28.18 -6.92 5.58
CA ASN A 76 -28.52 -5.72 4.81
C ASN A 76 -27.23 -5.03 4.32
N GLN A 77 -26.93 -5.20 3.04
CA GLN A 77 -25.68 -4.69 2.45
C GLN A 77 -25.57 -3.17 2.51
N THR A 78 -26.68 -2.44 2.40
CA THR A 78 -26.67 -0.97 2.49
C THR A 78 -26.27 -0.53 3.90
N ALA A 79 -26.86 -1.17 4.91
CA ALA A 79 -26.52 -0.87 6.30
C ALA A 79 -25.09 -1.28 6.64
N LEU A 80 -24.61 -2.45 6.16
CA LEU A 80 -23.20 -2.88 6.34
C LEU A 80 -22.22 -1.92 5.70
N LYS A 81 -22.49 -1.43 4.48
CA LYS A 81 -21.64 -0.44 3.79
C LYS A 81 -21.64 0.89 4.51
N GLY A 82 -22.80 1.38 4.93
CA GLY A 82 -22.94 2.62 5.70
C GLY A 82 -22.20 2.54 7.04
N LEU A 83 -22.39 1.45 7.79
CA LEU A 83 -21.68 1.20 9.05
C LEU A 83 -20.17 1.19 8.86
N LEU A 84 -19.68 0.46 7.84
CA LEU A 84 -18.25 0.40 7.53
C LEU A 84 -17.70 1.78 7.19
N GLN A 85 -18.40 2.54 6.34
CA GLN A 85 -17.99 3.88 5.95
C GLN A 85 -17.93 4.84 7.14
N ALA A 86 -18.95 4.89 7.98
CA ALA A 86 -18.98 5.74 9.17
C ALA A 86 -17.85 5.40 10.15
N ARG A 87 -17.59 4.09 10.40
CA ARG A 87 -16.49 3.63 11.26
C ARG A 87 -15.12 3.95 10.68
N LEU A 88 -14.90 3.76 9.36
CA LEU A 88 -13.64 4.15 8.70
C LEU A 88 -13.42 5.66 8.74
N GLN A 89 -14.48 6.46 8.63
CA GLN A 89 -14.39 7.91 8.73
C GLN A 89 -14.06 8.36 10.15
N LEU A 90 -14.64 7.75 11.18
CA LEU A 90 -14.23 7.96 12.58
C LEU A 90 -12.77 7.59 12.84
N LEU A 91 -12.30 6.48 12.26
CA LEU A 91 -10.89 6.08 12.32
C LEU A 91 -9.97 7.11 11.65
N SER A 92 -10.36 7.65 10.50
CA SER A 92 -9.56 8.63 9.75
C SER A 92 -9.42 9.97 10.47
N GLN A 93 -10.31 10.29 11.43
CA GLN A 93 -10.25 11.49 12.26
C GLN A 93 -9.25 11.37 13.42
N LYS A 94 -8.81 10.13 13.74
CA LYS A 94 -7.79 9.90 14.77
C LYS A 94 -6.39 10.07 14.17
N GLU A 95 -5.47 10.60 14.99
CA GLU A 95 -4.05 10.54 14.62
C GLU A 95 -3.58 9.08 14.60
N LYS A 96 -2.67 8.76 13.67
CA LYS A 96 -2.16 7.38 13.51
C LYS A 96 -1.58 6.80 14.80
N SER A 97 -1.02 7.65 15.67
CA SER A 97 -0.46 7.28 16.97
C SER A 97 -1.53 6.93 18.01
N GLU A 98 -2.77 7.40 17.82
CA GLU A 98 -3.89 7.22 18.73
C GLU A 98 -4.78 6.03 18.38
N VAL A 99 -4.61 5.47 17.16
CA VAL A 99 -5.40 4.33 16.70
C VAL A 99 -5.00 3.06 17.48
N LYS A 100 -5.93 2.52 18.23
CA LYS A 100 -5.75 1.29 19.02
C LYS A 100 -6.30 0.07 18.25
N PRO A 101 -5.83 -1.15 18.56
CA PRO A 101 -6.39 -2.37 17.97
C PRO A 101 -7.92 -2.47 18.12
N ALA A 102 -8.48 -2.02 19.23
CA ALA A 102 -9.93 -1.99 19.47
C ALA A 102 -10.68 -1.10 18.47
N ASP A 103 -10.07 0.01 18.02
CA ASP A 103 -10.67 0.90 17.03
C ASP A 103 -10.75 0.25 15.65
N ILE A 104 -9.84 -0.68 15.36
CA ILE A 104 -9.81 -1.42 14.10
C ILE A 104 -10.72 -2.65 14.20
N GLN A 105 -10.83 -3.26 15.38
CA GLN A 105 -11.67 -4.45 15.58
C GLN A 105 -13.13 -4.20 15.16
N VAL A 106 -13.66 -3.00 15.36
CA VAL A 106 -15.05 -2.67 15.03
C VAL A 106 -15.37 -2.70 13.53
N VAL A 107 -14.37 -2.59 12.65
CA VAL A 107 -14.56 -2.67 11.19
C VAL A 107 -14.47 -4.10 10.65
N ILE A 108 -13.96 -5.05 11.44
CA ILE A 108 -13.73 -6.43 10.98
C ILE A 108 -15.06 -7.14 10.70
N GLU A 109 -16.02 -7.08 11.62
CA GLU A 109 -17.31 -7.77 11.44
C GLU A 109 -18.07 -7.33 10.17
N PRO A 110 -18.31 -6.02 9.93
CA PRO A 110 -18.96 -5.60 8.69
C PRO A 110 -18.14 -5.96 7.44
N LEU A 111 -16.80 -5.96 7.51
CA LEU A 111 -15.96 -6.39 6.41
C LEU A 111 -16.08 -7.89 6.13
N GLU A 112 -16.13 -8.75 7.16
CA GLU A 112 -16.35 -10.19 7.01
C GLU A 112 -17.68 -10.50 6.33
N LYS A 113 -18.75 -9.84 6.78
CA LYS A 113 -20.09 -9.99 6.17
C LYS A 113 -20.10 -9.50 4.72
N LEU A 114 -19.54 -8.31 4.45
CA LEU A 114 -19.50 -7.78 3.10
C LEU A 114 -18.64 -8.62 2.15
N ALA A 115 -17.49 -9.13 2.61
CA ALA A 115 -16.63 -10.02 1.84
C ALA A 115 -17.35 -11.34 1.49
N LYS A 116 -18.10 -11.90 2.44
CA LYS A 116 -18.91 -13.11 2.22
C LYS A 116 -20.05 -12.89 1.25
N LEU A 117 -20.75 -11.76 1.35
CA LEU A 117 -21.89 -11.42 0.49
C LEU A 117 -21.46 -10.96 -0.91
N ASN A 118 -20.20 -10.54 -1.08
CA ASN A 118 -19.69 -10.00 -2.34
C ASN A 118 -18.33 -10.65 -2.70
N PRO A 119 -18.27 -11.96 -2.96
CA PRO A 119 -17.00 -12.66 -3.22
C PRO A 119 -16.28 -12.15 -4.48
N GLU A 120 -17.03 -11.56 -5.43
CA GLU A 120 -16.46 -10.94 -6.62
C GLU A 120 -15.80 -9.57 -6.37
N GLN A 121 -16.09 -8.95 -5.24
CA GLN A 121 -15.51 -7.66 -4.86
C GLN A 121 -14.33 -7.89 -3.89
N SER A 122 -13.14 -8.10 -4.43
CA SER A 122 -11.93 -8.37 -3.63
C SER A 122 -11.56 -7.24 -2.67
N GLU A 123 -12.08 -6.01 -2.90
CA GLU A 123 -11.83 -4.85 -2.06
C GLU A 123 -12.18 -5.07 -0.58
N TYR A 124 -13.35 -5.69 -0.29
CA TYR A 124 -13.74 -5.96 1.09
C TYR A 124 -12.82 -6.98 1.76
N SER A 125 -12.45 -8.03 1.01
CA SER A 125 -11.52 -9.05 1.52
C SER A 125 -10.09 -8.49 1.69
N VAL A 126 -9.64 -7.59 0.83
CA VAL A 126 -8.35 -6.89 1.00
C VAL A 126 -8.37 -6.00 2.24
N LEU A 127 -9.43 -5.20 2.43
CA LEU A 127 -9.59 -4.36 3.62
C LEU A 127 -9.67 -5.19 4.90
N LEU A 128 -10.38 -6.32 4.86
CA LEU A 128 -10.45 -7.28 5.97
C LEU A 128 -9.06 -7.82 6.33
N ALA A 129 -8.29 -8.24 5.33
CA ALA A 129 -6.93 -8.74 5.55
C ALA A 129 -6.02 -7.66 6.16
N GLN A 130 -6.12 -6.42 5.68
CA GLN A 130 -5.38 -5.28 6.21
C GLN A 130 -5.78 -4.97 7.67
N ALA A 131 -7.08 -4.97 7.98
CA ALA A 131 -7.58 -4.76 9.33
C ALA A 131 -7.08 -5.85 10.29
N LYS A 132 -7.16 -7.12 9.89
CA LYS A 132 -6.64 -8.26 10.66
C LYS A 132 -5.13 -8.15 10.88
N GLN A 133 -4.37 -7.74 9.86
CA GLN A 133 -2.93 -7.53 9.99
C GLN A 133 -2.59 -6.42 11.00
N GLN A 134 -3.36 -5.34 11.02
CA GLN A 134 -3.13 -4.21 11.95
C GLN A 134 -3.40 -4.59 13.41
N ILE A 135 -4.37 -5.46 13.68
CA ILE A 135 -4.61 -5.97 15.04
C ILE A 135 -3.68 -7.12 15.44
N GLY A 136 -2.77 -7.54 14.54
CA GLY A 136 -1.83 -8.63 14.79
C GLY A 136 -2.33 -10.02 14.42
N ASP A 137 -3.54 -10.17 13.91
CA ASP A 137 -4.08 -11.44 13.37
C ASP A 137 -3.45 -11.74 12.00
N ARG A 138 -2.20 -12.18 12.03
CA ARG A 138 -1.42 -12.47 10.81
C ARG A 138 -1.95 -13.65 10.04
N GLU A 139 -2.46 -14.67 10.75
CA GLU A 139 -3.00 -15.86 10.08
C GLU A 139 -4.34 -15.56 9.43
N GLY A 140 -5.25 -14.85 10.11
CA GLY A 140 -6.52 -14.41 9.52
C GLY A 140 -6.30 -13.48 8.32
N ALA A 141 -5.29 -12.60 8.37
CA ALA A 141 -4.90 -11.78 7.23
C ALA A 141 -4.41 -12.63 6.05
N ALA A 142 -3.53 -13.62 6.32
CA ALA A 142 -3.03 -14.53 5.28
C ALA A 142 -4.16 -15.34 4.64
N GLN A 143 -5.11 -15.84 5.44
CA GLN A 143 -6.27 -16.58 4.95
C GLN A 143 -7.15 -15.71 4.02
N ALA A 144 -7.39 -14.46 4.41
CA ALA A 144 -8.18 -13.54 3.59
C ALA A 144 -7.48 -13.24 2.24
N TYR A 145 -6.16 -13.01 2.22
CA TYR A 145 -5.42 -12.84 0.97
C TYR A 145 -5.42 -14.12 0.12
N ARG A 146 -5.20 -15.30 0.71
CA ARG A 146 -5.26 -16.58 -0.02
C ARG A 146 -6.62 -16.83 -0.64
N ALA A 147 -7.69 -16.51 0.06
CA ALA A 147 -9.05 -16.65 -0.47
C ALA A 147 -9.26 -15.80 -1.75
N ILE A 148 -8.75 -14.57 -1.79
CA ILE A 148 -8.78 -13.75 -3.01
C ILE A 148 -7.94 -14.39 -4.11
N LEU A 149 -6.69 -14.76 -3.79
CA LEU A 149 -5.74 -15.27 -4.78
C LEU A 149 -6.11 -16.65 -5.33
N SER A 150 -6.94 -17.41 -4.62
CA SER A 150 -7.48 -18.69 -5.13
C SER A 150 -8.50 -18.50 -6.27
N THR A 151 -9.27 -17.41 -6.24
CA THR A 151 -10.26 -17.07 -7.27
C THR A 151 -9.73 -16.09 -8.31
N LYS A 152 -8.87 -15.16 -7.88
CA LYS A 152 -8.25 -14.10 -8.69
C LYS A 152 -6.73 -14.09 -8.50
N PRO A 153 -5.99 -15.03 -9.12
CA PRO A 153 -4.54 -15.17 -8.90
C PRO A 153 -3.73 -13.92 -9.26
N GLY A 154 -4.28 -13.06 -10.13
CA GLY A 154 -3.69 -11.80 -10.58
C GLY A 154 -4.13 -10.57 -9.80
N ASP A 155 -4.93 -10.69 -8.75
CA ASP A 155 -5.34 -9.53 -7.96
C ASP A 155 -4.11 -8.85 -7.33
N LEU A 156 -3.70 -7.72 -7.91
CA LEU A 156 -2.47 -7.04 -7.55
C LEU A 156 -2.49 -6.51 -6.11
N LYS A 157 -3.67 -6.08 -5.62
CA LYS A 157 -3.82 -5.59 -4.24
C LYS A 157 -3.65 -6.73 -3.23
N ALA A 158 -4.23 -7.89 -3.52
CA ALA A 158 -4.07 -9.08 -2.69
C ALA A 158 -2.62 -9.60 -2.71
N LEU A 159 -1.98 -9.61 -3.89
CA LEU A 159 -0.55 -9.95 -4.02
C LEU A 159 0.33 -8.99 -3.21
N GLN A 160 0.12 -7.67 -3.33
CA GLN A 160 0.85 -6.66 -2.56
C GLN A 160 0.69 -6.87 -1.05
N GLY A 161 -0.55 -7.07 -0.59
CA GLY A 161 -0.84 -7.31 0.82
C GLY A 161 -0.19 -8.59 1.34
N MET A 162 -0.30 -9.70 0.60
CA MET A 162 0.32 -10.97 0.97
C MET A 162 1.85 -10.89 0.97
N VAL A 163 2.45 -10.22 -0.02
CA VAL A 163 3.89 -9.96 -0.07
C VAL A 163 4.35 -9.14 1.13
N ALA A 164 3.65 -8.05 1.45
CA ALA A 164 3.97 -7.22 2.62
C ALA A 164 3.88 -8.03 3.93
N LEU A 165 2.87 -8.88 4.06
CA LEU A 165 2.72 -9.78 5.21
C LEU A 165 3.89 -10.77 5.30
N LEU A 166 4.27 -11.43 4.19
CA LEU A 166 5.39 -12.37 4.15
C LEU A 166 6.73 -11.71 4.48
N ILE A 167 6.97 -10.50 3.96
CA ILE A 167 8.17 -9.71 4.29
C ILE A 167 8.20 -9.35 5.78
N SER A 168 7.06 -8.94 6.37
CA SER A 168 6.97 -8.64 7.80
C SER A 168 7.24 -9.86 8.68
N GLN A 169 6.97 -11.06 8.18
CA GLN A 169 7.27 -12.36 8.80
C GLN A 169 8.70 -12.84 8.52
N GLN A 170 9.54 -12.04 7.87
CA GLN A 170 10.91 -12.42 7.47
C GLN A 170 10.93 -13.63 6.50
N ARG A 171 9.94 -13.74 5.63
CA ARG A 171 9.78 -14.81 4.63
C ARG A 171 9.85 -14.28 3.19
N PRO A 172 10.93 -13.60 2.78
CA PRO A 172 11.03 -13.01 1.46
C PRO A 172 11.03 -14.05 0.33
N GLU A 173 11.59 -15.25 0.56
CA GLU A 173 11.61 -16.32 -0.44
C GLU A 173 10.18 -16.82 -0.75
N ALA A 174 9.31 -16.89 0.26
CA ALA A 174 7.91 -17.24 0.05
C ALA A 174 7.17 -16.15 -0.79
N ALA A 175 7.51 -14.87 -0.57
CA ALA A 175 6.97 -13.79 -1.39
C ALA A 175 7.47 -13.88 -2.85
N ILE A 176 8.76 -14.17 -3.06
CA ILE A 176 9.33 -14.38 -4.40
C ILE A 176 8.64 -15.57 -5.08
N GLY A 177 8.51 -16.70 -4.40
CA GLY A 177 7.85 -17.89 -4.94
C GLY A 177 6.41 -17.64 -5.37
N LEU A 178 5.63 -16.94 -4.54
CA LEU A 178 4.26 -16.55 -4.86
C LEU A 178 4.18 -15.72 -6.16
N LEU A 179 5.06 -14.72 -6.30
CA LEU A 179 5.06 -13.85 -7.47
C LEU A 179 5.55 -14.57 -8.74
N GLN A 180 6.55 -15.44 -8.62
CA GLN A 180 7.03 -16.26 -9.71
C GLN A 180 5.95 -17.26 -10.17
N GLU A 181 5.24 -17.89 -9.26
CA GLU A 181 4.11 -18.76 -9.57
C GLU A 181 3.01 -17.99 -10.30
N THR A 182 2.66 -16.79 -9.82
CA THR A 182 1.69 -15.93 -10.50
C THR A 182 2.14 -15.59 -11.92
N LEU A 183 3.41 -15.22 -12.11
CA LEU A 183 3.97 -14.91 -13.43
C LEU A 183 4.00 -16.12 -14.36
N SER A 184 4.30 -17.31 -13.86
CA SER A 184 4.33 -18.54 -14.66
C SER A 184 2.94 -18.91 -15.21
N LYS A 185 1.90 -18.64 -14.44
CA LYS A 185 0.50 -18.89 -14.83
C LYS A 185 -0.13 -17.74 -15.64
N ALA A 186 0.48 -16.56 -15.62
CA ALA A 186 -0.09 -15.34 -16.20
C ALA A 186 -0.40 -15.46 -17.70
N ALA A 187 0.46 -16.12 -18.46
CA ALA A 187 0.25 -16.31 -19.91
C ALA A 187 -1.03 -17.12 -20.19
N GLN A 188 -1.20 -18.24 -19.48
CA GLN A 188 -2.40 -19.09 -19.60
C GLN A 188 -3.66 -18.38 -19.12
N VAL A 189 -3.59 -17.72 -17.97
CA VAL A 189 -4.74 -16.99 -17.41
C VAL A 189 -5.18 -15.86 -18.33
N ASN A 190 -4.23 -15.07 -18.85
CA ASN A 190 -4.51 -13.96 -19.76
C ASN A 190 -4.97 -14.43 -21.16
N THR A 191 -4.70 -15.67 -21.56
CA THR A 191 -5.27 -16.24 -22.79
C THR A 191 -6.77 -16.54 -22.62
N ILE A 192 -7.17 -17.01 -21.44
CA ILE A 192 -8.59 -17.32 -21.13
C ILE A 192 -9.36 -16.03 -20.86
N GLN A 193 -8.77 -15.15 -20.04
CA GLN A 193 -9.36 -13.88 -19.64
C GLN A 193 -8.31 -12.76 -19.77
N PRO A 194 -8.29 -12.03 -20.88
CA PRO A 194 -7.29 -10.98 -21.15
C PRO A 194 -7.27 -9.92 -20.05
N GLY A 195 -6.07 -9.60 -19.56
CA GLY A 195 -5.86 -8.58 -18.52
C GLY A 195 -6.14 -9.02 -17.09
N SER A 196 -6.49 -10.30 -16.85
CA SER A 196 -6.72 -10.82 -15.49
C SER A 196 -5.47 -10.77 -14.60
N VAL A 197 -4.29 -10.88 -15.20
CA VAL A 197 -3.01 -10.73 -14.51
C VAL A 197 -2.25 -9.55 -15.10
N ASP A 198 -2.06 -8.49 -14.32
CA ASP A 198 -1.15 -7.39 -14.65
C ASP A 198 0.30 -7.87 -14.50
N THR A 199 0.82 -8.48 -15.55
CA THR A 199 2.15 -9.08 -15.54
C THR A 199 3.24 -8.06 -15.24
N VAL A 200 3.12 -6.81 -15.74
CA VAL A 200 4.08 -5.74 -15.44
C VAL A 200 4.02 -5.36 -13.97
N GLY A 201 2.82 -5.18 -13.41
CA GLY A 201 2.64 -4.89 -12.00
C GLY A 201 3.22 -5.98 -11.09
N VAL A 202 3.00 -7.27 -11.43
CA VAL A 202 3.59 -8.40 -10.69
C VAL A 202 5.12 -8.42 -10.82
N GLN A 203 5.69 -8.12 -12.01
CA GLN A 203 7.14 -7.99 -12.17
C GLN A 203 7.72 -6.84 -11.35
N VAL A 204 7.04 -5.67 -11.31
CA VAL A 204 7.45 -4.55 -10.47
C VAL A 204 7.47 -4.95 -9.00
N LEU A 205 6.45 -5.68 -8.55
CA LEU A 205 6.39 -6.18 -7.16
C LEU A 205 7.51 -7.19 -6.86
N LEU A 206 7.80 -8.12 -7.79
CA LEU A 206 8.90 -9.08 -7.66
C LEU A 206 10.27 -8.37 -7.57
N GLY A 207 10.50 -7.38 -8.44
CA GLY A 207 11.72 -6.57 -8.41
C GLY A 207 11.86 -5.81 -7.09
N SER A 208 10.77 -5.27 -6.53
CA SER A 208 10.81 -4.57 -5.24
C SER A 208 11.11 -5.50 -4.07
N VAL A 209 10.63 -6.76 -4.10
CA VAL A 209 11.04 -7.77 -3.11
C VAL A 209 12.55 -8.05 -3.21
N HIS A 210 13.09 -8.24 -4.40
CA HIS A 210 14.55 -8.41 -4.57
C HIS A 210 15.32 -7.19 -4.07
N ALA A 211 14.88 -5.97 -4.39
CA ALA A 211 15.50 -4.73 -3.93
C ALA A 211 15.52 -4.65 -2.40
N SER A 212 14.42 -5.03 -1.73
CA SER A 212 14.32 -5.05 -0.27
C SER A 212 15.32 -6.00 0.38
N GLN A 213 15.68 -7.07 -0.32
CA GLN A 213 16.70 -8.05 0.09
C GLN A 213 18.12 -7.64 -0.37
N LYS A 214 18.30 -6.42 -0.88
CA LYS A 214 19.57 -5.91 -1.45
C LYS A 214 20.08 -6.75 -2.64
N ARG A 215 19.22 -7.53 -3.26
CA ARG A 215 19.51 -8.30 -4.49
C ARG A 215 19.35 -7.39 -5.70
N TYR A 216 20.16 -6.33 -5.76
CA TYR A 216 19.99 -5.24 -6.72
C TYR A 216 20.12 -5.68 -8.19
N ALA A 217 20.98 -6.64 -8.47
CA ALA A 217 21.14 -7.20 -9.82
C ALA A 217 19.86 -7.92 -10.29
N GLN A 218 19.26 -8.75 -9.43
CA GLN A 218 18.00 -9.44 -9.73
C GLN A 218 16.86 -8.42 -9.88
N ALA A 219 16.76 -7.43 -8.97
CA ALA A 219 15.76 -6.39 -9.06
C ALA A 219 15.86 -5.63 -10.40
N SER A 220 17.07 -5.18 -10.78
CA SER A 220 17.30 -4.48 -12.06
C SER A 220 16.90 -5.36 -13.26
N SER A 221 17.31 -6.62 -13.27
CA SER A 221 16.96 -7.58 -14.34
C SER A 221 15.45 -7.74 -14.50
N VAL A 222 14.71 -7.86 -13.38
CA VAL A 222 13.23 -7.98 -13.42
C VAL A 222 12.59 -6.71 -13.96
N TYR A 223 13.06 -5.52 -13.54
CA TYR A 223 12.55 -4.24 -14.05
C TYR A 223 12.86 -4.07 -15.53
N ASP A 224 14.05 -4.47 -16.01
CA ASP A 224 14.41 -4.43 -17.44
C ASP A 224 13.53 -5.34 -18.28
N GLN A 225 13.19 -6.52 -17.78
CA GLN A 225 12.24 -7.42 -18.43
C GLN A 225 10.83 -6.80 -18.49
N ALA A 226 10.38 -6.12 -17.43
CA ALA A 226 9.10 -5.43 -17.40
C ALA A 226 9.05 -4.26 -18.41
N ILE A 227 10.10 -3.42 -18.45
CA ILE A 227 10.25 -2.32 -19.43
C ILE A 227 10.25 -2.86 -20.85
N LYS A 228 10.97 -3.96 -21.11
CA LYS A 228 11.00 -4.59 -22.44
C LYS A 228 9.64 -5.15 -22.84
N ARG A 229 8.87 -5.66 -21.89
CA ARG A 229 7.53 -6.22 -22.13
C ARG A 229 6.52 -5.15 -22.52
N ASP A 230 6.51 -4.03 -21.79
CA ASP A 230 5.69 -2.87 -22.07
C ASP A 230 6.50 -1.57 -21.91
N PRO A 231 7.09 -1.07 -23.01
CA PRO A 231 7.90 0.15 -22.99
C PRO A 231 7.10 1.43 -22.69
N LYS A 232 5.77 1.36 -22.75
CA LYS A 232 4.88 2.51 -22.45
C LYS A 232 4.46 2.55 -20.99
N ASP A 233 4.67 1.49 -20.23
CA ASP A 233 4.35 1.46 -18.81
C ASP A 233 5.44 2.19 -18.01
N PHE A 234 5.04 3.26 -17.33
CA PHE A 234 5.96 4.06 -16.50
C PHE A 234 6.39 3.38 -15.20
N ARG A 235 5.59 2.44 -14.68
CA ARG A 235 5.78 1.81 -13.36
C ARG A 235 7.13 1.12 -13.21
N PRO A 236 7.58 0.24 -14.11
CA PRO A 236 8.88 -0.39 -13.98
C PRO A 236 10.05 0.59 -14.16
N VAL A 237 9.85 1.68 -14.93
CA VAL A 237 10.87 2.74 -15.09
C VAL A 237 11.06 3.50 -13.78
N VAL A 238 9.95 3.88 -13.09
CA VAL A 238 9.99 4.47 -11.74
C VAL A 238 10.67 3.55 -10.74
N ALA A 239 10.30 2.25 -10.74
CA ALA A 239 10.86 1.27 -9.82
C ALA A 239 12.39 1.11 -10.02
N LYS A 240 12.85 1.10 -11.27
CA LYS A 240 14.30 1.07 -11.59
C LYS A 240 15.00 2.37 -11.20
N ALA A 241 14.36 3.53 -11.39
CA ALA A 241 14.90 4.81 -10.95
C ALA A 241 15.07 4.84 -9.42
N MET A 242 14.08 4.37 -8.65
CA MET A 242 14.17 4.25 -7.20
C MET A 242 15.29 3.30 -6.77
N LEU A 243 15.47 2.18 -7.47
CA LEU A 243 16.55 1.23 -7.21
C LEU A 243 17.93 1.89 -7.39
N LEU A 244 18.13 2.64 -8.48
CA LEU A 244 19.38 3.36 -8.73
C LEU A 244 19.64 4.41 -7.67
N LYS A 245 18.62 5.15 -7.29
CA LYS A 245 18.71 6.14 -6.21
C LYS A 245 19.11 5.51 -4.87
N GLN A 246 18.53 4.35 -4.54
CA GLN A 246 18.91 3.58 -3.35
C GLN A 246 20.38 3.13 -3.38
N GLN A 247 20.95 2.96 -4.58
CA GLN A 247 22.38 2.64 -4.78
C GLN A 247 23.29 3.88 -4.79
N GLY A 248 22.75 5.09 -4.63
CA GLY A 248 23.51 6.35 -4.72
C GLY A 248 23.85 6.77 -6.15
N LYS A 249 23.20 6.16 -7.17
CA LYS A 249 23.40 6.49 -8.59
C LYS A 249 22.39 7.56 -9.02
N ASP A 250 22.49 8.74 -8.39
CA ASP A 250 21.47 9.79 -8.51
C ASP A 250 21.34 10.35 -9.93
N ALA A 251 22.45 10.46 -10.68
CA ALA A 251 22.43 10.95 -12.07
C ALA A 251 21.63 9.99 -12.97
N ASP A 252 21.91 8.70 -12.88
CA ASP A 252 21.20 7.68 -13.67
C ASP A 252 19.73 7.58 -13.26
N ALA A 253 19.45 7.65 -11.94
CA ALA A 253 18.11 7.65 -11.39
C ALA A 253 17.30 8.83 -11.94
N LYS A 254 17.88 10.04 -11.98
CA LYS A 254 17.20 11.24 -12.50
C LYS A 254 16.76 11.06 -13.93
N LEU A 255 17.62 10.53 -14.82
CA LEU A 255 17.28 10.28 -16.22
C LEU A 255 16.08 9.34 -16.35
N LEU A 256 16.02 8.31 -15.51
CA LEU A 256 14.88 7.39 -15.51
C LEU A 256 13.60 8.01 -14.92
N PHE A 257 13.71 8.86 -13.89
CA PHE A 257 12.54 9.61 -13.38
C PHE A 257 11.98 10.56 -14.43
N ASP A 258 12.84 11.25 -15.19
CA ASP A 258 12.41 12.14 -16.28
C ASP A 258 11.71 11.34 -17.38
N SER A 259 12.26 10.18 -17.76
CA SER A 259 11.65 9.25 -18.73
C SER A 259 10.29 8.72 -18.23
N ALA A 260 10.21 8.31 -16.97
CA ALA A 260 8.98 7.82 -16.37
C ALA A 260 7.89 8.92 -16.31
N ALA A 261 8.28 10.17 -15.98
CA ALA A 261 7.36 11.30 -15.98
C ALA A 261 6.82 11.63 -17.38
N ALA A 262 7.61 11.39 -18.43
CA ALA A 262 7.14 11.54 -19.81
C ALA A 262 6.05 10.51 -20.16
N LEU A 263 6.21 9.28 -19.72
CA LEU A 263 5.27 8.16 -19.97
C LEU A 263 4.03 8.22 -19.07
N ALA A 264 4.15 8.76 -17.88
CA ALA A 264 3.10 8.70 -16.85
C ALA A 264 1.87 9.55 -17.22
N PRO A 265 0.66 9.14 -16.80
CA PRO A 265 -0.52 9.98 -16.81
C PRO A 265 -0.31 11.27 -16.00
N ALA A 266 -1.02 12.35 -16.37
CA ALA A 266 -0.83 13.69 -15.81
C ALA A 266 -0.83 13.72 -14.27
N GLN A 267 -1.71 12.95 -13.67
CA GLN A 267 -1.87 12.87 -12.20
C GLN A 267 -0.65 12.36 -11.43
N TYR A 268 0.26 11.61 -12.08
CA TYR A 268 1.47 11.04 -11.46
C TYR A 268 2.75 11.82 -11.78
N LYS A 269 2.71 12.72 -12.79
CA LYS A 269 3.93 13.38 -13.30
C LYS A 269 4.66 14.19 -12.24
N ASP A 270 3.92 14.95 -11.45
CA ASP A 270 4.53 15.84 -10.44
C ASP A 270 5.14 15.05 -9.29
N GLU A 271 4.49 13.97 -8.87
CA GLU A 271 5.01 13.08 -7.84
C GLU A 271 6.30 12.37 -8.29
N ILE A 272 6.33 11.85 -9.53
CA ILE A 272 7.50 11.22 -10.12
C ILE A 272 8.67 12.22 -10.22
N LYS A 273 8.43 13.44 -10.70
CA LYS A 273 9.45 14.49 -10.75
C LYS A 273 9.98 14.84 -9.37
N LYS A 274 9.09 15.00 -8.38
CA LYS A 274 9.46 15.27 -6.99
C LYS A 274 10.33 14.15 -6.41
N ALA A 275 9.99 12.87 -6.69
CA ALA A 275 10.80 11.74 -6.27
C ALA A 275 12.22 11.76 -6.86
N GLY A 276 12.38 12.25 -8.10
CA GLY A 276 13.67 12.44 -8.75
C GLY A 276 14.50 13.58 -8.17
N MET A 277 13.87 14.61 -7.58
CA MET A 277 14.54 15.79 -7.04
C MET A 277 14.97 15.66 -5.57
N THR A 278 14.30 14.79 -4.78
CA THR A 278 14.68 14.60 -3.37
C THR A 278 16.04 13.93 -3.28
N SER A 279 17.03 14.59 -2.68
CA SER A 279 18.31 13.95 -2.36
C SER A 279 18.10 12.77 -1.40
N PRO A 280 18.90 11.69 -1.47
CA PRO A 280 18.91 10.68 -0.44
C PRO A 280 19.16 11.37 0.91
N ILE A 281 18.43 11.00 1.96
CA ILE A 281 18.71 11.47 3.31
C ILE A 281 20.15 11.04 3.60
N PRO A 282 21.10 11.97 3.81
CA PRO A 282 22.48 11.59 4.05
C PRO A 282 22.51 10.68 5.28
N ASN A 283 23.10 9.49 5.14
CA ASN A 283 23.51 8.69 6.28
C ASN A 283 24.28 9.63 7.18
N SER A 284 23.71 9.92 8.37
CA SER A 284 24.31 10.83 9.35
C SER A 284 25.78 10.55 9.47
N ALA A 285 26.58 11.52 9.05
CA ALA A 285 28.02 11.52 9.20
C ALA A 285 28.34 11.13 10.65
N VAL A 286 29.06 10.03 10.79
CA VAL A 286 29.77 9.72 12.04
C VAL A 286 30.76 10.86 12.21
N SER A 287 30.43 11.82 13.08
CA SER A 287 31.41 12.80 13.56
C SER A 287 32.59 12.02 14.13
N PRO A 288 33.84 12.31 13.69
CA PRO A 288 34.98 11.72 14.34
C PRO A 288 35.04 12.20 15.80
N ALA A 289 35.19 11.25 16.71
CA ALA A 289 35.35 11.53 18.13
C ALA A 289 36.53 12.50 18.33
N PRO A 290 36.42 13.49 19.25
CA PRO A 290 37.52 14.38 19.54
C PRO A 290 38.69 13.59 20.10
N SER A 291 39.85 13.75 19.47
CA SER A 291 41.12 13.20 19.92
C SER A 291 41.46 13.73 21.31
N LEU A 292 41.47 12.86 22.30
CA LEU A 292 42.04 13.16 23.60
C LEU A 292 43.56 13.36 23.42
N LYS A 293 43.99 14.61 23.52
CA LYS A 293 45.43 14.95 23.65
C LYS A 293 45.97 14.34 24.93
N SER A 294 46.88 13.40 24.79
CA SER A 294 47.73 12.94 25.88
C SER A 294 48.67 14.07 26.26
N THR A 295 48.54 14.58 27.47
CA THR A 295 49.58 15.42 28.11
C THR A 295 50.66 14.51 28.68
N PRO A 296 51.96 14.88 28.49
CA PRO A 296 53.04 14.10 29.06
C PRO A 296 53.34 14.55 30.50
N LYS A 297 53.42 13.59 31.42
CA LYS A 297 54.44 13.54 32.47
C LYS A 297 54.52 12.15 33.07
#